data_3a290bc5227e67fa600fb28f4b5806f3
#
_entry.id   3a290bc5227e67fa600fb28f4b5806f3
#
_cell.length_a   1.000
_cell.length_b   1.000
_cell.length_c   1.000
_cell.angle_alpha   90.00
_cell.angle_beta   90.00
_cell.angle_gamma   90.00
#
_symmetry.space_group_name_H-M   'P 1'
#
loop_
_entity.id
_entity.type
_entity.pdbx_description
1 polymer ?
#
loop_
_entity_poly.entity_id
_entity_poly.type
_entity_poly.pdbx_seq_one_letter_code
_entity_poly.pdbx_strand_id
1 'polypeptide(L)'
;CAFACGDRDAAQALIAAACPAADGDPAQLPDAVRAQLRTWWGAQVDQWRVLRTDSIEHGQPDSQPPFAPKRRVSLGDGLFVCGDHRDTPSIQGALFSGRRTAEAVLASLAAMPA
;
A
#
# COMPACT_ATOMS: atom_id res chain seq x y z
N CYS A 1 -10.89 -1.87 -5.18
CA CYS A 1 -10.62 -3.18 -5.80
C CYS A 1 -10.96 -4.28 -4.82
N ALA A 2 -11.77 -5.25 -5.22
CA ALA A 2 -12.06 -6.45 -4.43
C ALA A 2 -11.32 -7.64 -5.06
N PHE A 3 -10.61 -8.41 -4.24
CA PHE A 3 -9.98 -9.65 -4.65
C PHE A 3 -10.70 -10.81 -3.97
N ALA A 4 -11.09 -11.82 -4.73
CA ALA A 4 -11.59 -13.08 -4.19
C ALA A 4 -10.47 -14.11 -4.27
N CYS A 5 -10.09 -14.67 -3.13
CA CYS A 5 -9.24 -15.85 -3.04
C CYS A 5 -10.10 -16.98 -2.46
N GLY A 6 -10.23 -18.09 -3.19
CA GLY A 6 -10.98 -19.26 -2.75
C GLY A 6 -10.11 -20.50 -2.83
N ASP A 7 -10.17 -21.34 -1.81
CA ASP A 7 -9.70 -22.71 -1.89
C ASP A 7 -10.83 -23.56 -2.49
N ARG A 8 -10.56 -24.24 -3.58
CA ARG A 8 -11.55 -25.07 -4.30
C ARG A 8 -12.06 -26.24 -3.48
N ASP A 9 -11.27 -26.71 -2.52
CA ASP A 9 -11.61 -27.86 -1.68
C ASP A 9 -12.37 -27.50 -0.40
N ALA A 10 -12.30 -26.21 0.04
CA ALA A 10 -12.89 -25.78 1.30
C ALA A 10 -14.29 -25.15 1.17
N ALA A 11 -14.81 -24.96 -0.03
CA ALA A 11 -16.08 -24.27 -0.32
C ALA A 11 -16.24 -22.88 0.35
N GLN A 12 -15.11 -22.24 0.70
CA GLN A 12 -15.07 -20.92 1.31
C GLN A 12 -14.27 -19.96 0.43
N ALA A 13 -14.79 -18.76 0.23
CA ALA A 13 -14.13 -17.69 -0.49
C ALA A 13 -13.84 -16.54 0.47
N LEU A 14 -12.64 -15.96 0.37
CA LEU A 14 -12.26 -14.73 1.04
C LEU A 14 -12.29 -13.58 0.04
N ILE A 15 -13.01 -12.51 0.40
CA ILE A 15 -13.05 -11.28 -0.38
C ILE A 15 -12.33 -10.19 0.40
N ALA A 16 -11.32 -9.59 -0.20
CA ALA A 16 -10.64 -8.42 0.33
C ALA A 16 -11.05 -7.18 -0.48
N ALA A 17 -11.47 -6.13 0.20
CA ALA A 17 -11.78 -4.84 -0.39
C ALA A 17 -10.75 -3.80 0.07
N ALA A 18 -10.10 -3.13 -0.88
CA ALA A 18 -9.23 -1.99 -0.61
C ALA A 18 -9.96 -0.71 -1.05
N CYS A 19 -10.03 0.27 -0.16
CA CYS A 19 -10.71 1.53 -0.35
C CYS A 19 -9.72 2.70 -0.20
N PRO A 20 -8.83 2.92 -1.19
CA PRO A 20 -7.88 4.03 -1.15
C PRO A 20 -8.64 5.35 -1.22
N ALA A 21 -8.21 6.34 -0.42
CA ALA A 21 -8.79 7.68 -0.37
C ALA A 21 -10.32 7.69 -0.17
N ALA A 22 -10.83 6.78 0.68
CA ALA A 22 -12.23 6.81 1.05
C ALA A 22 -12.51 8.05 1.91
N ASP A 23 -13.37 8.92 1.40
CA ASP A 23 -13.88 10.06 2.15
C ASP A 23 -15.02 9.61 3.07
N GLY A 24 -15.09 10.15 4.28
CA GLY A 24 -16.18 9.93 5.21
C GLY A 24 -15.77 9.22 6.50
N ASP A 25 -16.78 8.83 7.28
CA ASP A 25 -16.59 8.15 8.56
C ASP A 25 -16.11 6.71 8.36
N PRO A 26 -14.91 6.35 8.85
CA PRO A 26 -14.40 4.98 8.77
C PRO A 26 -15.35 3.92 9.36
N ALA A 27 -16.19 4.29 10.33
CA ALA A 27 -17.15 3.38 10.94
C ALA A 27 -18.26 2.96 9.96
N GLN A 28 -18.58 3.79 8.97
CA GLN A 28 -19.62 3.53 7.95
C GLN A 28 -19.05 2.82 6.71
N LEU A 29 -17.74 2.75 6.58
CA LEU A 29 -17.08 2.18 5.40
C LEU A 29 -17.46 0.71 5.15
N PRO A 30 -17.54 -0.18 6.15
CA PRO A 30 -17.95 -1.57 5.93
C PRO A 30 -19.33 -1.70 5.30
N ASP A 31 -20.28 -0.86 5.72
CA ASP A 31 -21.65 -0.89 5.18
C ASP A 31 -21.70 -0.33 3.75
N ALA A 32 -20.95 0.73 3.46
CA ALA A 32 -20.84 1.28 2.12
C ALA A 32 -20.19 0.26 1.15
N VAL A 33 -19.12 -0.42 1.58
CA VAL A 33 -18.48 -1.49 0.81
C VAL A 33 -19.46 -2.64 0.57
N ARG A 34 -20.19 -3.09 1.60
CA ARG A 34 -21.20 -4.14 1.47
C ARG A 34 -22.29 -3.75 0.46
N ALA A 35 -22.78 -2.52 0.52
CA ALA A 35 -23.77 -2.02 -0.43
C ALA A 35 -23.24 -2.06 -1.87
N GLN A 36 -22.00 -1.64 -2.10
CA GLN A 36 -21.35 -1.71 -3.42
C GLN A 36 -21.16 -3.16 -3.88
N LEU A 37 -20.67 -4.05 -3.02
CA LEU A 37 -20.49 -5.46 -3.35
C LEU A 37 -21.82 -6.12 -3.72
N ARG A 38 -22.91 -5.71 -3.08
CA ARG A 38 -24.26 -6.20 -3.39
C ARG A 38 -24.70 -5.84 -4.81
N THR A 39 -24.26 -4.71 -5.36
CA THR A 39 -24.56 -4.36 -6.76
C THR A 39 -23.89 -5.31 -7.74
N TRP A 40 -22.76 -5.94 -7.36
CA TRP A 40 -21.98 -6.83 -8.23
C TRP A 40 -22.35 -8.31 -8.05
N TRP A 41 -22.59 -8.73 -6.80
CA TRP A 41 -22.84 -10.15 -6.47
C TRP A 41 -24.26 -10.44 -5.99
N GLY A 42 -25.13 -9.42 -5.91
CA GLY A 42 -26.53 -9.60 -5.52
C GLY A 42 -26.72 -9.88 -4.03
N ALA A 43 -27.91 -10.42 -3.69
CA ALA A 43 -28.36 -10.61 -2.31
C ALA A 43 -27.52 -11.59 -1.48
N GLN A 44 -26.71 -12.45 -2.11
CA GLN A 44 -25.82 -13.35 -1.38
C GLN A 44 -24.82 -12.63 -0.48
N VAL A 45 -24.48 -11.37 -0.79
CA VAL A 45 -23.58 -10.53 0.00
C VAL A 45 -24.12 -10.30 1.42
N ASP A 46 -25.44 -10.33 1.61
CA ASP A 46 -26.06 -10.14 2.92
C ASP A 46 -25.71 -11.27 3.91
N GLN A 47 -25.33 -12.45 3.40
CA GLN A 47 -24.91 -13.61 4.19
C GLN A 47 -23.40 -13.59 4.50
N TRP A 48 -22.62 -12.68 3.90
CA TRP A 48 -21.19 -12.62 4.09
C TRP A 48 -20.84 -12.00 5.44
N ARG A 49 -19.88 -12.59 6.12
CA ARG A 49 -19.39 -12.11 7.40
C ARG A 49 -18.19 -11.22 7.21
N VAL A 50 -18.20 -10.01 7.76
CA VAL A 50 -17.00 -9.19 7.88
C VAL A 50 -16.07 -9.84 8.90
N LEU A 51 -14.87 -10.18 8.48
CA LEU A 51 -13.86 -10.79 9.33
C LEU A 51 -12.99 -9.75 10.02
N ARG A 52 -12.61 -8.71 9.28
CA ARG A 52 -11.71 -7.66 9.75
C ARG A 52 -11.87 -6.40 8.91
N THR A 53 -11.72 -5.26 9.54
CA THR A 53 -11.60 -3.95 8.91
C THR A 53 -10.39 -3.24 9.51
N ASP A 54 -9.46 -2.79 8.68
CA ASP A 54 -8.29 -2.02 9.08
C ASP A 54 -8.38 -0.63 8.47
N SER A 55 -8.16 0.40 9.29
CA SER A 55 -7.97 1.77 8.83
C SER A 55 -6.47 2.08 8.85
N ILE A 56 -5.90 2.40 7.69
CA ILE A 56 -4.48 2.67 7.53
C ILE A 56 -4.32 4.13 7.13
N GLU A 57 -3.92 4.97 8.08
CA GLU A 57 -3.81 6.42 7.89
C GLU A 57 -2.77 6.77 6.81
N HIS A 58 -1.66 6.05 6.75
CA HIS A 58 -0.57 6.29 5.79
C HIS A 58 -0.34 5.07 4.90
N GLY A 59 -1.40 4.61 4.24
CA GLY A 59 -1.36 3.40 3.41
C GLY A 59 -0.67 3.57 2.06
N GLN A 60 -0.60 4.80 1.54
CA GLN A 60 -0.02 5.12 0.24
C GLN A 60 0.78 6.43 0.32
N PRO A 61 1.94 6.50 -0.35
CA PRO A 61 2.64 7.77 -0.52
C PRO A 61 1.79 8.76 -1.33
N ASP A 62 1.86 10.04 -0.96
CA ASP A 62 1.24 11.09 -1.76
C ASP A 62 1.93 11.18 -3.14
N SER A 63 1.14 10.96 -4.17
CA SER A 63 1.56 11.01 -5.58
C SER A 63 0.85 12.10 -6.38
N GLN A 64 0.27 13.10 -5.71
CA GLN A 64 -0.35 14.24 -6.40
C GLN A 64 0.70 15.06 -7.17
N PRO A 65 0.34 15.66 -8.30
CA PRO A 65 1.22 16.58 -9.02
C PRO A 65 1.57 17.83 -8.17
N PRO A 66 2.82 18.34 -8.26
CA PRO A 66 3.92 17.83 -9.06
C PRO A 66 4.60 16.62 -8.43
N PHE A 67 4.50 15.45 -9.09
CA PHE A 67 5.13 14.23 -8.61
C PHE A 67 6.58 14.15 -9.08
N ALA A 68 7.51 14.06 -8.14
CA ALA A 68 8.94 13.90 -8.41
C ALA A 68 9.38 12.48 -8.05
N PRO A 69 9.49 11.56 -9.01
CA PRO A 69 10.09 10.25 -8.78
C PRO A 69 11.59 10.39 -8.49
N LYS A 70 12.20 9.37 -7.92
CA LYS A 70 13.65 9.32 -7.59
C LYS A 70 14.08 10.42 -6.62
N ARG A 71 13.29 10.63 -5.57
CA ARG A 71 13.64 11.55 -4.49
C ARG A 71 14.98 11.15 -3.85
N ARG A 72 15.66 12.12 -3.28
CA ARG A 72 16.97 11.95 -2.60
C ARG A 72 16.88 10.89 -1.49
N VAL A 73 17.83 9.95 -1.47
CA VAL A 73 17.89 8.85 -0.50
C VAL A 73 18.83 9.13 0.66
N SER A 74 19.85 9.98 0.47
CA SER A 74 20.72 10.46 1.54
C SER A 74 20.15 11.76 2.11
N LEU A 75 19.98 11.82 3.42
CA LEU A 75 19.46 13.00 4.14
C LEU A 75 20.57 13.84 4.79
N GLY A 76 21.83 13.39 4.72
CA GLY A 76 22.98 14.00 5.38
C GLY A 76 23.36 13.25 6.66
N ASP A 77 24.51 13.59 7.23
CA ASP A 77 25.00 13.10 8.52
C ASP A 77 24.95 11.57 8.69
N GLY A 78 25.17 10.82 7.62
CA GLY A 78 25.11 9.36 7.62
C GLY A 78 23.70 8.79 7.66
N LEU A 79 22.65 9.61 7.56
CA LEU A 79 21.26 9.18 7.54
C LEU A 79 20.80 8.91 6.12
N PHE A 80 20.22 7.73 5.93
CA PHE A 80 19.68 7.30 4.64
C PHE A 80 18.24 6.82 4.80
N VAL A 81 17.45 6.92 3.73
CA VAL A 81 16.06 6.51 3.72
C VAL A 81 15.71 5.83 2.39
N CYS A 82 14.99 4.73 2.45
CA CYS A 82 14.43 4.05 1.30
C CYS A 82 12.93 3.78 1.49
N GLY A 83 12.28 3.38 0.43
CA GLY A 83 10.87 3.08 0.38
C GLY A 83 10.25 3.54 -0.93
N ASP A 84 9.05 3.10 -1.21
CA ASP A 84 8.29 3.50 -2.40
C ASP A 84 8.03 5.01 -2.45
N HIS A 85 7.87 5.66 -1.31
CA HIS A 85 7.74 7.12 -1.19
C HIS A 85 8.98 7.91 -1.68
N ARG A 86 10.10 7.24 -1.96
CA ARG A 86 11.34 7.82 -2.51
C ARG A 86 11.49 7.57 -4.01
N ASP A 87 10.56 6.81 -4.60
CA ASP A 87 10.51 6.53 -6.04
C ASP A 87 9.05 6.58 -6.50
N THR A 88 8.55 5.56 -7.13
CA THR A 88 7.14 5.40 -7.48
C THR A 88 6.42 4.62 -6.39
N PRO A 89 5.13 4.91 -6.06
CA PRO A 89 4.36 4.20 -5.04
C PRO A 89 4.01 2.78 -5.53
N SER A 90 4.99 1.90 -5.50
CA SER A 90 4.91 0.54 -6.00
C SER A 90 5.98 -0.36 -5.38
N ILE A 91 5.79 -1.68 -5.46
CA ILE A 91 6.81 -2.66 -5.06
C ILE A 91 8.12 -2.42 -5.83
N GLN A 92 8.05 -2.11 -7.13
CA GLN A 92 9.23 -1.79 -7.93
C GLN A 92 9.92 -0.51 -7.44
N GLY A 93 9.16 0.53 -7.11
CA GLY A 93 9.69 1.77 -6.56
C GLY A 93 10.41 1.53 -5.23
N ALA A 94 9.84 0.71 -4.35
CA ALA A 94 10.49 0.32 -3.10
C ALA A 94 11.83 -0.40 -3.36
N LEU A 95 11.86 -1.36 -4.28
CA LEU A 95 13.08 -2.11 -4.66
C LEU A 95 14.16 -1.19 -5.26
N PHE A 96 13.78 -0.32 -6.21
CA PHE A 96 14.73 0.63 -6.82
C PHE A 96 15.27 1.64 -5.81
N SER A 97 14.42 2.14 -4.94
CA SER A 97 14.81 3.03 -3.85
C SER A 97 15.80 2.33 -2.91
N GLY A 98 15.54 1.08 -2.52
CA GLY A 98 16.42 0.27 -1.70
C GLY A 98 17.80 0.11 -2.32
N ARG A 99 17.87 -0.25 -3.62
CA ARG A 99 19.13 -0.38 -4.35
C ARG A 99 19.92 0.93 -4.35
N ARG A 100 19.29 2.05 -4.72
CA ARG A 100 19.96 3.38 -4.73
C ARG A 100 20.47 3.77 -3.35
N THR A 101 19.74 3.40 -2.31
CA THR A 101 20.13 3.67 -0.93
C THR A 101 21.37 2.86 -0.55
N ALA A 102 21.40 1.57 -0.89
CA ALA A 102 22.56 0.72 -0.64
C ALA A 102 23.82 1.23 -1.38
N GLU A 103 23.67 1.61 -2.66
CA GLU A 103 24.74 2.22 -3.45
C GLU A 103 25.28 3.52 -2.80
N ALA A 104 24.36 4.36 -2.28
CA ALA A 104 24.73 5.60 -1.60
C ALA A 104 25.46 5.36 -0.26
N VAL A 105 25.03 4.36 0.50
CA VAL A 105 25.70 3.95 1.75
C VAL A 105 27.11 3.44 1.45
N LEU A 106 27.27 2.55 0.48
CA LEU A 106 28.59 2.03 0.10
C LEU A 106 29.54 3.15 -0.37
N ALA A 107 29.04 4.08 -1.17
CA ALA A 107 29.82 5.24 -1.60
C ALA A 107 30.23 6.13 -0.40
N SER A 108 29.35 6.32 0.56
CA SER A 108 29.65 7.08 1.78
C SER A 108 30.73 6.40 2.63
N LEU A 109 30.64 5.09 2.81
CA LEU A 109 31.66 4.32 3.56
C LEU A 109 33.00 4.32 2.88
N ALA A 110 33.07 4.21 1.55
CA ALA A 110 34.30 4.27 0.78
C ALA A 110 34.96 5.64 0.81
N ALA A 111 34.24 6.71 1.09
CA ALA A 111 34.75 8.08 1.19
C ALA A 111 35.23 8.45 2.60
N MET A 112 34.99 7.59 3.60
CA MET A 112 35.48 7.83 4.96
C MET A 112 36.99 7.56 5.02
N PRO A 113 37.82 8.53 5.49
CA PRO A 113 39.23 8.28 5.73
C PRO A 113 39.43 7.23 6.82
N ALA A 114 40.42 6.37 6.62
CA ALA A 114 40.81 5.35 7.61
C ALA A 114 41.39 6.00 8.88
#